data_14162acb13c8b7a5b88d4e2d384b14c6
#
_entry.id   14162acb13c8b7a5b88d4e2d384b14c6
#
_cell.length_a   1.000
_cell.length_b   1.000
_cell.length_c   1.000
_cell.angle_alpha   90.00
_cell.angle_beta   90.00
_cell.angle_gamma   90.00
#
_symmetry.space_group_name_H-M   'P 1'
#
loop_
_entity.id
_entity.type
_entity.pdbx_description
1 polymer ?
#
loop_
_entity_poly.entity_id
_entity_poly.type
_entity_poly.pdbx_seq_one_letter_code
_entity_poly.pdbx_strand_id
1 'polypeptide(L)'
;HGLLRRQRQMCIRDRVQPKIKDLAKPDHFEYAGAAGGYLDIMGLPYCRGRVGRKCEKDSGQYDTNAQVTWASGACLVVRKSVFDALGGFDASFFMHFEEIDLCLRAQAKGHQVWAIGNSEVYHKGASSLAQDNPRKLYYNIRNSLLTYTKTLPLASLLWVYAVRAAFDTTLTLFYMVQLKFDHVHAIMRAYDAFFAHCRTAFSQRSFLRNPLKRFSVLLGF
;
A
#
# COMPACT_ATOMS: atom_id res chain seq x y z
N HIS A 1 -16.19 26.46 13.93
CA HIS A 1 -16.93 25.18 14.11
C HIS A 1 -16.50 24.08 13.12
N GLY A 2 -16.06 24.40 11.90
CA GLY A 2 -15.65 23.42 10.90
C GLY A 2 -14.35 22.68 11.27
N LEU A 3 -13.35 23.37 11.82
CA LEU A 3 -12.05 22.79 12.20
C LEU A 3 -12.18 21.76 13.32
N LEU A 4 -12.98 22.07 14.36
CA LEU A 4 -13.23 21.16 15.49
C LEU A 4 -14.02 19.91 15.08
N ARG A 5 -14.91 20.02 14.08
CA ARG A 5 -15.64 18.89 13.53
C ARG A 5 -14.73 17.97 12.72
N ARG A 6 -13.78 18.54 11.97
CA ARG A 6 -12.74 17.80 11.22
C ARG A 6 -11.80 17.05 12.17
N GLN A 7 -11.33 17.71 13.22
CA GLN A 7 -10.50 17.07 14.26
C GLN A 7 -11.25 15.96 15.01
N ARG A 8 -12.54 16.12 15.34
CA ARG A 8 -13.34 15.07 15.97
C ARG A 8 -13.54 13.86 15.06
N GLN A 9 -13.69 14.02 13.75
CA GLN A 9 -13.80 12.90 12.82
C GLN A 9 -12.47 12.13 12.69
N MET A 10 -11.32 12.79 12.83
CA MET A 10 -10.02 12.13 12.90
C MET A 10 -9.82 11.38 14.23
N CYS A 11 -10.37 11.89 15.35
CA CYS A 11 -10.25 11.27 16.67
C CYS A 11 -11.05 9.97 16.86
N ILE A 12 -12.09 9.73 16.05
CA ILE A 12 -12.95 8.54 16.17
C ILE A 12 -12.41 7.37 15.34
N ARG A 13 -11.51 7.63 14.36
CA ARG A 13 -10.96 6.63 13.44
C ARG A 13 -9.56 6.25 13.85
N ASP A 14 -9.24 4.96 13.72
CA ASP A 14 -7.96 4.43 14.19
C ASP A 14 -6.79 4.82 13.30
N ARG A 15 -7.06 5.05 12.00
CA ARG A 15 -6.09 5.49 10.99
C ARG A 15 -6.77 6.28 9.91
N VAL A 16 -6.11 7.34 9.49
CA VAL A 16 -6.60 8.20 8.43
C VAL A 16 -5.47 8.76 7.59
N GLN A 17 -5.79 9.06 6.33
CA GLN A 17 -5.02 9.99 5.50
C GLN A 17 -5.94 11.06 4.94
N PRO A 18 -5.44 12.29 4.73
CA PRO A 18 -6.11 13.30 3.90
C PRO A 18 -5.99 12.96 2.42
N LYS A 19 -6.61 13.75 1.54
CA LYS A 19 -6.22 13.80 0.13
C LYS A 19 -4.78 14.32 0.03
N ILE A 20 -3.94 13.62 -0.73
CA ILE A 20 -2.55 13.99 -0.95
C ILE A 20 -2.46 14.55 -2.36
N LYS A 21 -2.14 15.84 -2.45
CA LYS A 21 -2.04 16.60 -3.71
C LYS A 21 -0.59 16.88 -4.04
N ASP A 22 -0.30 17.03 -5.33
CA ASP A 22 1.05 17.35 -5.80
C ASP A 22 1.37 18.82 -5.49
N LEU A 23 2.48 19.06 -4.80
CA LEU A 23 2.94 20.41 -4.47
C LEU A 23 3.25 21.23 -5.72
N ALA A 24 3.74 20.60 -6.79
CA ALA A 24 4.07 21.28 -8.05
C ALA A 24 2.84 21.51 -8.95
N LYS A 25 1.78 20.69 -8.76
CA LYS A 25 0.51 20.79 -9.48
C LYS A 25 -0.66 20.67 -8.49
N PRO A 26 -1.01 21.74 -7.76
CA PRO A 26 -1.94 21.71 -6.64
C PRO A 26 -3.37 21.27 -6.99
N ASP A 27 -3.74 21.26 -8.27
CA ASP A 27 -5.01 20.77 -8.79
C ASP A 27 -5.01 19.28 -9.17
N HIS A 28 -3.88 18.57 -8.97
CA HIS A 28 -3.75 17.13 -9.23
C HIS A 28 -3.42 16.37 -7.95
N PHE A 29 -3.84 15.09 -7.93
CA PHE A 29 -3.43 14.17 -6.89
C PHE A 29 -1.93 13.85 -7.01
N GLU A 30 -1.31 13.54 -5.87
CA GLU A 30 0.08 13.11 -5.85
C GLU A 30 0.17 11.57 -6.03
N TYR A 31 1.27 11.12 -6.61
CA TYR A 31 1.47 9.72 -7.00
C TYR A 31 1.45 8.73 -5.81
N ALA A 32 2.02 9.12 -4.67
CA ALA A 32 2.32 8.21 -3.56
C ALA A 32 1.16 7.96 -2.59
N GLY A 33 -0.07 8.23 -2.95
CA GLY A 33 -1.19 7.96 -2.04
C GLY A 33 -2.51 8.62 -2.40
N ALA A 34 -2.47 9.66 -3.21
CA ALA A 34 -3.63 10.33 -3.78
C ALA A 34 -4.81 10.44 -2.77
N ALA A 35 -5.95 9.83 -3.04
CA ALA A 35 -7.15 9.86 -2.19
C ALA A 35 -7.39 8.54 -1.43
N GLY A 36 -6.32 7.81 -1.05
CA GLY A 36 -6.37 6.52 -0.36
C GLY A 36 -6.21 5.33 -1.28
N GLY A 37 -5.76 4.21 -0.73
CA GLY A 37 -5.35 3.05 -1.50
C GLY A 37 -6.14 1.78 -1.23
N TYR A 38 -6.13 0.90 -2.23
CA TYR A 38 -6.70 -0.44 -2.22
C TYR A 38 -5.67 -1.45 -2.72
N LEU A 39 -6.00 -2.73 -2.62
CA LEU A 39 -5.29 -3.83 -3.26
C LEU A 39 -6.20 -4.46 -4.30
N ASP A 40 -5.65 -4.79 -5.47
CA ASP A 40 -6.38 -5.55 -6.47
C ASP A 40 -6.37 -7.06 -6.18
N ILE A 41 -7.01 -7.84 -7.04
CA ILE A 41 -7.08 -9.31 -6.90
C ILE A 41 -5.71 -9.99 -7.04
N MET A 42 -4.72 -9.30 -7.61
CA MET A 42 -3.34 -9.77 -7.73
C MET A 42 -2.47 -9.35 -6.53
N GLY A 43 -3.06 -8.60 -5.59
CA GLY A 43 -2.33 -8.03 -4.47
C GLY A 43 -1.49 -6.80 -4.85
N LEU A 44 -1.73 -6.16 -5.99
CA LEU A 44 -1.01 -4.94 -6.36
C LEU A 44 -1.69 -3.71 -5.73
N PRO A 45 -0.93 -2.81 -5.10
CA PRO A 45 -1.49 -1.61 -4.52
C PRO A 45 -1.81 -0.56 -5.59
N TYR A 46 -2.99 0.02 -5.49
CA TYR A 46 -3.42 1.14 -6.31
C TYR A 46 -4.11 2.21 -5.46
N CYS A 47 -4.23 3.43 -6.00
CA CYS A 47 -4.82 4.58 -5.31
C CYS A 47 -6.02 5.12 -6.06
N ARG A 48 -7.01 5.62 -5.33
CA ARG A 48 -8.05 6.50 -5.85
C ARG A 48 -7.39 7.81 -6.29
N GLY A 49 -7.74 8.32 -7.47
CA GLY A 49 -7.10 9.52 -8.03
C GLY A 49 -5.81 9.24 -8.82
N ARG A 50 -5.53 7.95 -9.11
CA ARG A 50 -4.38 7.57 -9.93
C ARG A 50 -4.65 6.31 -10.73
N VAL A 51 -4.39 6.36 -12.03
CA VAL A 51 -4.44 5.20 -12.94
C VAL A 51 -3.05 4.98 -13.54
N GLY A 52 -2.42 3.89 -13.15
CA GLY A 52 -1.03 3.61 -13.53
C GLY A 52 -0.07 4.72 -13.07
N ARG A 53 0.52 5.44 -14.03
CA ARG A 53 1.42 6.58 -13.78
C ARG A 53 0.72 7.95 -13.84
N LYS A 54 -0.53 8.00 -14.29
CA LYS A 54 -1.27 9.26 -14.44
C LYS A 54 -2.05 9.56 -13.17
N CYS A 55 -1.77 10.71 -12.57
CA CYS A 55 -2.57 11.26 -11.48
C CYS A 55 -3.73 12.07 -12.06
N GLU A 56 -4.90 11.93 -11.47
CA GLU A 56 -6.11 12.65 -11.87
C GLU A 56 -6.06 14.10 -11.37
N LYS A 57 -6.78 14.97 -12.06
CA LYS A 57 -7.12 16.28 -11.54
C LYS A 57 -8.18 16.12 -10.44
N ASP A 58 -8.00 16.84 -9.32
CA ASP A 58 -8.99 16.90 -8.26
C ASP A 58 -10.12 17.87 -8.66
N SER A 59 -11.27 17.32 -9.01
CA SER A 59 -12.51 18.04 -9.30
C SER A 59 -13.58 17.81 -8.24
N GLY A 60 -13.19 17.36 -7.04
CA GLY A 60 -14.11 17.05 -5.95
C GLY A 60 -14.61 15.61 -5.94
N GLN A 61 -14.18 14.76 -6.88
CA GLN A 61 -14.66 13.37 -7.02
C GLN A 61 -14.38 12.50 -5.79
N TYR A 62 -13.46 12.91 -4.91
CA TYR A 62 -13.10 12.20 -3.68
C TYR A 62 -13.25 13.06 -2.42
N ASP A 63 -14.16 14.02 -2.41
CA ASP A 63 -14.44 14.89 -1.25
C ASP A 63 -15.20 14.18 -0.13
N THR A 64 -15.77 13.01 -0.41
CA THR A 64 -16.41 12.17 0.58
C THR A 64 -15.42 11.26 1.27
N ASN A 65 -15.60 11.07 2.60
CA ASN A 65 -14.79 10.12 3.35
C ASN A 65 -15.05 8.70 2.88
N ALA A 66 -13.98 7.92 2.70
CA ALA A 66 -14.09 6.53 2.26
C ALA A 66 -13.23 5.59 3.12
N GLN A 67 -13.74 4.40 3.39
CA GLN A 67 -12.93 3.34 3.97
C GLN A 67 -12.02 2.79 2.88
N VAL A 68 -10.72 2.71 3.17
CA VAL A 68 -9.69 2.26 2.24
C VAL A 68 -8.90 1.09 2.82
N THR A 69 -8.13 0.40 2.00
CA THR A 69 -7.32 -0.73 2.45
C THR A 69 -6.02 -0.25 3.09
N TRP A 70 -5.43 0.81 2.56
CA TRP A 70 -4.19 1.38 3.10
C TRP A 70 -4.16 2.90 2.94
N ALA A 71 -3.37 3.53 3.79
CA ALA A 71 -3.09 4.95 3.81
C ALA A 71 -1.59 5.15 3.57
N SER A 72 -1.24 6.18 2.83
CA SER A 72 0.13 6.48 2.41
C SER A 72 1.00 6.98 3.56
N GLY A 73 2.23 6.51 3.62
CA GLY A 73 3.27 7.03 4.51
C GLY A 73 3.59 8.52 4.30
N ALA A 74 3.21 9.12 3.16
CA ALA A 74 3.37 10.55 2.93
C ALA A 74 2.56 11.42 3.91
N CYS A 75 1.39 10.91 4.38
CA CYS A 75 0.62 11.55 5.46
C CYS A 75 -0.32 10.52 6.13
N LEU A 76 0.25 9.60 6.88
CA LEU A 76 -0.49 8.62 7.67
C LEU A 76 -0.64 9.11 9.11
N VAL A 77 -1.87 9.30 9.57
CA VAL A 77 -2.19 9.59 10.97
C VAL A 77 -2.72 8.31 11.63
N VAL A 78 -2.09 7.89 12.72
CA VAL A 78 -2.42 6.66 13.44
C VAL A 78 -2.66 6.99 14.91
N ARG A 79 -3.70 6.40 15.52
CA ARG A 79 -3.89 6.45 16.96
C ARG A 79 -2.72 5.76 17.67
N LYS A 80 -2.04 6.47 18.58
CA LYS A 80 -0.84 5.95 19.25
C LYS A 80 -1.07 4.57 19.89
N SER A 81 -2.17 4.39 20.62
CA SER A 81 -2.50 3.10 21.26
C SER A 81 -2.63 1.94 20.26
N VAL A 82 -3.14 2.21 19.05
CA VAL A 82 -3.24 1.20 18.00
C VAL A 82 -1.87 0.93 17.39
N PHE A 83 -1.07 1.97 17.16
CA PHE A 83 0.31 1.83 16.67
C PHE A 83 1.16 0.96 17.60
N ASP A 84 1.11 1.26 18.91
CA ASP A 84 1.83 0.52 19.94
C ASP A 84 1.34 -0.93 20.06
N ALA A 85 0.02 -1.16 20.05
CA ALA A 85 -0.58 -2.50 20.11
C ALA A 85 -0.27 -3.39 18.90
N LEU A 86 0.16 -2.78 17.77
CA LEU A 86 0.61 -3.48 16.59
C LEU A 86 2.14 -3.70 16.57
N GLY A 87 2.88 -3.14 17.52
CA GLY A 87 4.33 -3.15 17.53
C GLY A 87 4.96 -2.19 16.51
N GLY A 88 4.22 -1.16 16.07
CA GLY A 88 4.72 -0.17 15.13
C GLY A 88 4.91 -0.69 13.69
N PHE A 89 5.80 -0.05 12.95
CA PHE A 89 6.26 -0.54 11.65
C PHE A 89 7.14 -1.78 11.83
N ASP A 90 7.07 -2.70 10.88
CA ASP A 90 7.97 -3.86 10.86
C ASP A 90 9.40 -3.41 10.54
N ALA A 91 10.30 -3.54 11.50
CA ALA A 91 11.70 -3.12 11.36
C ALA A 91 12.48 -3.85 10.25
N SER A 92 11.98 -5.00 9.79
CA SER A 92 12.58 -5.71 8.64
C SER A 92 12.32 -5.01 7.31
N PHE A 93 11.34 -4.08 7.26
CA PHE A 93 11.01 -3.29 6.07
C PHE A 93 11.81 -1.99 6.11
N PHE A 94 12.84 -1.91 5.29
CA PHE A 94 13.68 -0.71 5.23
C PHE A 94 12.96 0.46 4.53
N MET A 95 12.21 0.15 3.47
CA MET A 95 11.39 1.09 2.70
C MET A 95 10.36 0.35 1.86
N HIS A 96 9.29 1.03 1.49
CA HIS A 96 8.16 0.55 0.70
C HIS A 96 7.37 -0.58 1.37
N PHE A 97 6.05 -0.46 1.32
CA PHE A 97 5.09 -1.42 1.87
C PHE A 97 4.94 -1.41 3.39
N GLU A 98 5.78 -0.68 4.15
CA GLU A 98 5.71 -0.63 5.62
C GLU A 98 4.37 -0.06 6.11
N GLU A 99 3.86 0.96 5.43
CA GLU A 99 2.56 1.56 5.74
C GLU A 99 1.39 0.65 5.33
N ILE A 100 1.54 -0.06 4.21
CA ILE A 100 0.54 -1.04 3.75
C ILE A 100 0.48 -2.21 4.73
N ASP A 101 1.63 -2.75 5.13
CA ASP A 101 1.74 -3.79 6.14
C ASP A 101 1.06 -3.38 7.45
N LEU A 102 1.38 -2.19 7.97
CA LEU A 102 0.76 -1.66 9.17
C LEU A 102 -0.76 -1.54 9.03
N CYS A 103 -1.26 -1.05 7.89
CA CYS A 103 -2.67 -0.92 7.63
C CYS A 103 -3.39 -2.28 7.56
N LEU A 104 -2.78 -3.29 6.92
CA LEU A 104 -3.36 -4.62 6.82
C LEU A 104 -3.34 -5.37 8.15
N ARG A 105 -2.24 -5.31 8.91
CA ARG A 105 -2.16 -5.90 10.27
C ARG A 105 -3.22 -5.33 11.18
N ALA A 106 -3.48 -4.06 11.09
CA ALA A 106 -4.52 -3.43 11.87
C ALA A 106 -5.92 -3.87 11.47
N GLN A 107 -6.19 -3.95 10.17
CA GLN A 107 -7.49 -4.43 9.71
C GLN A 107 -7.72 -5.89 10.09
N ALA A 108 -6.66 -6.71 10.14
CA ALA A 108 -6.72 -8.07 10.67
C ALA A 108 -7.17 -8.10 12.15
N LYS A 109 -6.83 -7.07 12.93
CA LYS A 109 -7.28 -6.88 14.31
C LYS A 109 -8.61 -6.10 14.44
N GLY A 110 -9.31 -5.81 13.34
CA GLY A 110 -10.64 -5.18 13.35
C GLY A 110 -10.63 -3.65 13.26
N HIS A 111 -9.47 -3.01 13.17
CA HIS A 111 -9.37 -1.58 13.00
C HIS A 111 -9.70 -1.14 11.56
N GLN A 112 -10.09 0.11 11.38
CA GLN A 112 -10.44 0.67 10.09
C GLN A 112 -9.41 1.70 9.60
N VAL A 113 -9.24 1.77 8.28
CA VAL A 113 -8.43 2.77 7.59
C VAL A 113 -9.33 3.65 6.75
N TRP A 114 -9.15 4.97 6.81
CA TRP A 114 -10.02 5.92 6.13
C TRP A 114 -9.24 6.96 5.34
N ALA A 115 -9.74 7.31 4.17
CA ALA A 115 -9.38 8.53 3.47
C ALA A 115 -10.38 9.63 3.81
N ILE A 116 -9.90 10.81 4.19
CA ILE A 116 -10.69 11.96 4.59
C ILE A 116 -10.75 12.94 3.43
N GLY A 117 -11.89 12.96 2.73
CA GLY A 117 -12.03 13.68 1.48
C GLY A 117 -11.99 15.20 1.60
N ASN A 118 -12.45 15.76 2.73
CA ASN A 118 -12.46 17.20 2.99
C ASN A 118 -11.22 17.73 3.73
N SER A 119 -10.14 16.95 3.76
CA SER A 119 -8.84 17.34 4.30
C SER A 119 -7.77 17.12 3.24
N GLU A 120 -6.89 18.07 3.05
CA GLU A 120 -5.88 18.07 2.00
C GLU A 120 -4.50 18.37 2.58
N VAL A 121 -3.49 17.73 2.00
CA VAL A 121 -2.07 18.05 2.20
C VAL A 121 -1.36 18.07 0.85
N TYR A 122 -0.29 18.84 0.77
CA TYR A 122 0.54 18.92 -0.42
C TYR A 122 1.86 18.19 -0.16
N HIS A 123 2.24 17.32 -1.08
CA HIS A 123 3.43 16.52 -0.96
C HIS A 123 4.33 16.71 -2.18
N LYS A 124 5.63 16.90 -1.93
CA LYS A 124 6.65 16.95 -2.98
C LYS A 124 7.09 15.51 -3.27
N GLY A 125 6.48 14.89 -4.27
CA GLY A 125 6.79 13.52 -4.67
C GLY A 125 8.21 13.33 -5.21
N ALA A 126 8.58 12.05 -5.42
CA ALA A 126 9.82 11.63 -6.11
C ALA A 126 11.15 12.02 -5.47
N SER A 127 11.18 12.29 -4.16
CA SER A 127 12.43 12.71 -3.48
C SER A 127 13.37 11.56 -3.10
N SER A 128 12.94 10.29 -3.13
CA SER A 128 13.74 9.19 -2.57
C SER A 128 14.42 8.27 -3.59
N LEU A 129 13.69 7.71 -4.54
CA LEU A 129 14.26 6.83 -5.58
C LEU A 129 13.49 6.97 -6.90
N ALA A 130 14.22 6.95 -8.02
CA ALA A 130 13.60 6.89 -9.34
C ALA A 130 12.63 5.70 -9.45
N GLN A 131 11.55 5.85 -10.23
CA GLN A 131 10.53 4.80 -10.36
C GLN A 131 11.08 3.50 -10.96
N ASP A 132 12.10 3.58 -11.82
CA ASP A 132 12.77 2.45 -12.49
C ASP A 132 14.05 2.03 -11.74
N ASN A 133 14.06 2.10 -10.42
CA ASN A 133 15.22 1.70 -9.62
C ASN A 133 15.10 0.23 -9.21
N PRO A 134 16.10 -0.66 -9.53
CA PRO A 134 16.07 -2.08 -9.15
C PRO A 134 15.92 -2.30 -7.64
N ARG A 135 16.49 -1.43 -6.82
CA ARG A 135 16.36 -1.51 -5.36
C ARG A 135 14.92 -1.30 -4.89
N LYS A 136 14.19 -0.40 -5.57
CA LYS A 136 12.75 -0.20 -5.31
C LYS A 136 11.95 -1.44 -5.67
N LEU A 137 12.26 -2.06 -6.82
CA LEU A 137 11.63 -3.30 -7.26
C LEU A 137 11.85 -4.43 -6.24
N TYR A 138 13.08 -4.61 -5.78
CA TYR A 138 13.43 -5.58 -4.74
C TYR A 138 12.56 -5.42 -3.48
N TYR A 139 12.49 -4.23 -2.90
CA TYR A 139 11.71 -4.00 -1.68
C TYR A 139 10.21 -4.19 -1.91
N ASN A 140 9.67 -3.73 -3.04
CA ASN A 140 8.25 -3.90 -3.35
C ASN A 140 7.87 -5.39 -3.45
N ILE A 141 8.67 -6.22 -4.10
CA ILE A 141 8.41 -7.66 -4.24
C ILE A 141 8.55 -8.33 -2.87
N ARG A 142 9.70 -8.21 -2.21
CA ARG A 142 9.96 -8.86 -0.92
C ARG A 142 8.91 -8.47 0.13
N ASN A 143 8.70 -7.18 0.31
CA ASN A 143 7.85 -6.66 1.38
C ASN A 143 6.37 -6.98 1.14
N SER A 144 5.90 -6.93 -0.12
CA SER A 144 4.53 -7.35 -0.45
C SER A 144 4.29 -8.83 -0.12
N LEU A 145 5.20 -9.72 -0.52
CA LEU A 145 5.07 -11.15 -0.22
C LEU A 145 5.07 -11.43 1.30
N LEU A 146 5.95 -10.77 2.07
CA LEU A 146 5.99 -10.89 3.54
C LEU A 146 4.68 -10.34 4.17
N THR A 147 4.19 -9.19 3.71
CA THR A 147 2.93 -8.61 4.19
C THR A 147 1.75 -9.54 3.94
N TYR A 148 1.62 -10.10 2.74
CA TYR A 148 0.53 -11.03 2.41
C TYR A 148 0.64 -12.33 3.20
N THR A 149 1.84 -12.83 3.42
CA THR A 149 2.08 -13.97 4.30
C THR A 149 1.52 -13.72 5.69
N LYS A 150 1.73 -12.54 6.25
CA LYS A 150 1.25 -12.16 7.60
C LYS A 150 -0.26 -11.95 7.68
N THR A 151 -0.91 -11.51 6.59
CA THR A 151 -2.25 -10.91 6.70
C THR A 151 -3.34 -11.59 5.90
N LEU A 152 -3.04 -12.35 4.85
CA LEU A 152 -4.05 -13.00 4.03
C LEU A 152 -4.44 -14.39 4.54
N PRO A 153 -5.72 -14.78 4.46
CA PRO A 153 -6.15 -16.17 4.64
C PRO A 153 -5.44 -17.09 3.64
N LEU A 154 -5.24 -18.36 4.00
CA LEU A 154 -4.43 -19.30 3.24
C LEU A 154 -4.86 -19.41 1.77
N ALA A 155 -6.16 -19.53 1.49
CA ALA A 155 -6.65 -19.64 0.12
C ALA A 155 -6.32 -18.39 -0.72
N SER A 156 -6.53 -17.18 -0.16
CA SER A 156 -6.17 -15.93 -0.83
C SER A 156 -4.66 -15.76 -0.98
N LEU A 157 -3.88 -16.23 0.00
CA LEU A 157 -2.43 -16.20 -0.04
C LEU A 157 -1.88 -17.07 -1.16
N LEU A 158 -2.36 -18.31 -1.28
CA LEU A 158 -1.97 -19.23 -2.34
C LEU A 158 -2.31 -18.67 -3.73
N TRP A 159 -3.50 -18.08 -3.87
CA TRP A 159 -3.88 -17.36 -5.10
C TRP A 159 -2.92 -16.23 -5.42
N VAL A 160 -2.68 -15.32 -4.48
CA VAL A 160 -1.76 -14.18 -4.68
C VAL A 160 -0.34 -14.67 -5.00
N TYR A 161 0.14 -15.73 -4.35
CA TYR A 161 1.44 -16.30 -4.66
C TYR A 161 1.51 -16.83 -6.11
N ALA A 162 0.50 -17.58 -6.56
CA ALA A 162 0.46 -18.09 -7.92
C ALA A 162 0.46 -16.97 -8.97
N VAL A 163 -0.41 -15.97 -8.77
CA VAL A 163 -0.51 -14.82 -9.67
C VAL A 163 0.77 -13.98 -9.66
N ARG A 164 1.34 -13.73 -8.46
CA ARG A 164 2.61 -12.99 -8.34
C ARG A 164 3.77 -13.74 -8.97
N ALA A 165 3.86 -15.04 -8.78
CA ALA A 165 4.91 -15.85 -9.43
C ALA A 165 4.82 -15.76 -10.95
N ALA A 166 3.62 -15.89 -11.53
CA ALA A 166 3.40 -15.73 -12.97
C ALA A 166 3.76 -14.31 -13.47
N PHE A 167 3.29 -13.28 -12.75
CA PHE A 167 3.58 -11.88 -13.09
C PHE A 167 5.07 -11.57 -12.99
N ASP A 168 5.73 -11.94 -11.89
CA ASP A 168 7.13 -11.63 -11.65
C ASP A 168 8.05 -12.44 -12.60
N THR A 169 7.63 -13.66 -13.03
CA THR A 169 8.32 -14.42 -14.09
C THR A 169 8.22 -13.70 -15.43
N THR A 170 7.02 -13.24 -15.80
CA THR A 170 6.82 -12.46 -17.04
C THR A 170 7.65 -11.17 -17.01
N LEU A 171 7.67 -10.47 -15.87
CA LEU A 171 8.46 -9.26 -15.68
C LEU A 171 9.97 -9.56 -15.78
N THR A 172 10.41 -10.69 -15.25
CA THR A 172 11.81 -11.14 -15.36
C THR A 172 12.20 -11.36 -16.82
N LEU A 173 11.38 -12.09 -17.58
CA LEU A 173 11.61 -12.30 -19.02
C LEU A 173 11.63 -10.97 -19.79
N PHE A 174 10.73 -10.06 -19.47
CA PHE A 174 10.70 -8.72 -20.07
C PHE A 174 12.00 -7.94 -19.82
N TYR A 175 12.54 -7.98 -18.59
CA TYR A 175 13.81 -7.33 -18.28
C TYR A 175 15.02 -8.05 -18.91
N MET A 176 14.96 -9.38 -19.05
CA MET A 176 16.00 -10.15 -19.77
C MET A 176 16.09 -9.73 -21.24
N VAL A 177 14.93 -9.62 -21.92
CA VAL A 177 14.88 -9.15 -23.32
C VAL A 177 15.40 -7.70 -23.46
N GLN A 178 15.19 -6.87 -22.45
CA GLN A 178 15.73 -5.50 -22.42
C GLN A 178 17.18 -5.40 -21.95
N LEU A 179 17.86 -6.51 -21.64
CA LEU A 179 19.21 -6.60 -21.07
C LEU A 179 19.37 -5.82 -19.75
N LYS A 180 18.27 -5.64 -19.01
CA LYS A 180 18.26 -4.99 -17.68
C LYS A 180 18.55 -5.99 -16.56
N PHE A 181 19.75 -6.55 -16.55
CA PHE A 181 20.14 -7.62 -15.62
C PHE A 181 20.07 -7.21 -14.15
N ASP A 182 20.27 -5.94 -13.81
CA ASP A 182 20.10 -5.44 -12.44
C ASP A 182 18.67 -5.62 -11.91
N HIS A 183 17.66 -5.47 -12.77
CA HIS A 183 16.25 -5.70 -12.42
C HIS A 183 15.97 -7.19 -12.24
N VAL A 184 16.52 -8.04 -13.12
CA VAL A 184 16.43 -9.50 -13.00
C VAL A 184 17.03 -9.93 -11.65
N HIS A 185 18.23 -9.46 -11.34
CA HIS A 185 18.90 -9.76 -10.08
C HIS A 185 18.12 -9.26 -8.87
N ALA A 186 17.51 -8.07 -8.97
CA ALA A 186 16.65 -7.53 -7.90
C ALA A 186 15.43 -8.43 -7.62
N ILE A 187 14.78 -8.98 -8.67
CA ILE A 187 13.65 -9.91 -8.51
C ILE A 187 14.14 -11.20 -7.82
N MET A 188 15.21 -11.82 -8.30
CA MET A 188 15.75 -13.05 -7.72
C MET A 188 16.10 -12.86 -6.24
N ARG A 189 16.84 -11.80 -5.91
CA ARG A 189 17.20 -11.47 -4.52
C ARG A 189 15.97 -11.19 -3.64
N ALA A 190 14.89 -10.64 -4.20
CA ALA A 190 13.66 -10.41 -3.45
C ALA A 190 13.00 -11.74 -3.04
N TYR A 191 12.98 -12.73 -3.92
CA TYR A 191 12.47 -14.06 -3.61
C TYR A 191 13.38 -14.80 -2.62
N ASP A 192 14.70 -14.76 -2.79
CA ASP A 192 15.65 -15.34 -1.83
C ASP A 192 15.44 -14.76 -0.42
N ALA A 193 15.36 -13.44 -0.32
CA ALA A 193 15.14 -12.78 0.95
C ALA A 193 13.72 -13.05 1.51
N PHE A 194 12.71 -13.20 0.65
CA PHE A 194 11.39 -13.64 1.07
C PHE A 194 11.43 -15.04 1.68
N PHE A 195 12.04 -16.03 1.02
CA PHE A 195 12.13 -17.39 1.53
C PHE A 195 12.91 -17.47 2.84
N ALA A 196 13.97 -16.68 2.97
CA ALA A 196 14.73 -16.59 4.22
C ALA A 196 13.89 -16.10 5.42
N HIS A 197 12.88 -15.23 5.18
CA HIS A 197 12.06 -14.63 6.22
C HIS A 197 10.61 -15.15 6.28
N CYS A 198 10.18 -15.97 5.33
CA CYS A 198 8.79 -16.41 5.23
C CYS A 198 8.33 -17.17 6.48
N ARG A 199 9.18 -17.98 7.09
CA ARG A 199 8.87 -18.73 8.32
C ARG A 199 8.50 -17.78 9.47
N THR A 200 9.28 -16.70 9.65
CA THR A 200 8.99 -15.66 10.65
C THR A 200 7.68 -14.93 10.30
N ALA A 201 7.46 -14.60 9.04
CA ALA A 201 6.20 -13.98 8.62
C ALA A 201 4.99 -14.91 8.88
N PHE A 202 5.14 -16.22 8.68
CA PHE A 202 4.10 -17.20 9.04
C PHE A 202 3.81 -17.24 10.55
N SER A 203 4.80 -17.14 11.41
CA SER A 203 4.60 -17.11 12.88
C SER A 203 3.89 -15.85 13.37
N GLN A 204 3.94 -14.75 12.61
CA GLN A 204 3.33 -13.45 12.91
C GLN A 204 1.91 -13.28 12.34
N ARG A 205 1.30 -14.35 11.82
CA ARG A 205 0.02 -14.25 11.08
C ARG A 205 -1.13 -13.73 11.93
N SER A 206 -1.84 -12.76 11.37
CA SER A 206 -3.16 -12.33 11.82
C SER A 206 -4.04 -12.06 10.59
N PHE A 207 -5.21 -12.73 10.49
CA PHE A 207 -5.97 -12.78 9.25
C PHE A 207 -6.95 -11.62 9.08
N LEU A 208 -7.06 -11.13 7.85
CA LEU A 208 -8.17 -10.28 7.42
C LEU A 208 -9.47 -11.09 7.41
N ARG A 209 -10.49 -10.65 8.15
CA ARG A 209 -11.78 -11.38 8.27
C ARG A 209 -12.56 -11.51 6.95
N ASN A 210 -12.38 -10.61 5.97
CA ASN A 210 -13.03 -10.65 4.66
C ASN A 210 -12.11 -10.06 3.58
N PRO A 211 -11.03 -10.72 3.18
CA PRO A 211 -10.07 -10.16 2.23
C PRO A 211 -10.68 -9.95 0.85
N LEU A 212 -11.49 -10.91 0.36
CA LEU A 212 -12.05 -10.86 -1.00
C LEU A 212 -13.06 -9.74 -1.22
N LYS A 213 -13.82 -9.31 -0.21
CA LYS A 213 -14.69 -8.12 -0.34
C LYS A 213 -13.92 -6.82 -0.49
N ARG A 214 -12.65 -6.79 -0.09
CA ARG A 214 -11.77 -5.62 -0.20
C ARG A 214 -10.88 -5.67 -1.45
N PHE A 215 -10.73 -6.83 -2.07
CA PHE A 215 -10.09 -7.02 -3.36
C PHE A 215 -11.03 -6.76 -4.55
N SER A 216 -12.35 -6.77 -4.34
CA SER A 216 -13.36 -6.73 -5.43
C SER A 216 -13.69 -5.34 -5.96
N VAL A 217 -12.94 -4.30 -5.61
CA VAL A 217 -13.26 -2.91 -6.05
C VAL A 217 -12.63 -2.54 -7.39
N LEU A 218 -12.11 -3.48 -8.15
CA LEU A 218 -11.36 -3.16 -9.36
C LEU A 218 -11.99 -3.52 -10.71
N LEU A 219 -13.25 -3.83 -10.77
CA LEU A 219 -13.97 -3.94 -12.04
C LEU A 219 -15.10 -2.91 -12.18
N GLY A 220 -15.02 -1.82 -11.42
CA GLY A 220 -15.81 -0.64 -11.67
C GLY A 220 -15.03 0.31 -12.59
N PHE A 221 -15.23 0.18 -13.92
CA PHE A 221 -15.04 1.24 -14.87
C PHE A 221 -16.03 2.35 -14.61
#